data_be02c3d9fbaeed74d0776355a44944dc
#
_entry.id   be02c3d9fbaeed74d0776355a44944dc
#
_cell.length_a   1.000
_cell.length_b   1.000
_cell.length_c   1.000
_cell.angle_alpha   90.00
_cell.angle_beta   90.00
_cell.angle_gamma   90.00
#
_symmetry.space_group_name_H-M   'P 1'
#
loop_
_entity.id
_entity.type
_entity.pdbx_description
1 polymer ?
#
loop_
_entity_poly.entity_id
_entity_poly.type
_entity_poly.pdbx_seq_one_letter_code
_entity_poly.pdbx_strand_id
1 'polypeptide(L)'
;MNKKLISIFIKNFTNLSLNQGLNIIVTLLVTPFLFQRLGESQYGFVNLSFSIVILLSIIVSYGYNLNGPQKIAIYKNDLEKFKFLSQVITLRLFIATILFSFIVLSFYLLGIFKNYWIILFPSLLILFSEALFPLFYLQGKDKLNILMILNACSKITYLILVFISIKDENDAYLANLLFGFSSLIIYLFF
;
A
#
# COMPACT_ATOMS: atom_id res chain seq x y z
N MET A 1 -13.20 -28.75 20.32
CA MET A 1 -13.08 -27.63 19.37
C MET A 1 -13.62 -28.05 18.02
N ASN A 2 -14.52 -27.29 17.41
CA ASN A 2 -15.26 -27.68 16.21
C ASN A 2 -14.30 -27.80 15.00
N LYS A 3 -14.23 -28.97 14.32
CA LYS A 3 -13.33 -29.22 13.17
C LYS A 3 -13.43 -28.13 12.08
N LYS A 4 -14.62 -27.56 11.89
CA LYS A 4 -14.87 -26.47 10.94
C LYS A 4 -14.13 -25.17 11.36
N LEU A 5 -14.11 -24.82 12.65
CA LEU A 5 -13.41 -23.65 13.15
C LEU A 5 -11.89 -23.78 13.00
N ILE A 6 -11.35 -24.98 13.26
CA ILE A 6 -9.92 -25.28 13.09
C ILE A 6 -9.53 -25.11 11.62
N SER A 7 -10.33 -25.65 10.69
CA SER A 7 -10.06 -25.56 9.25
C SER A 7 -10.05 -24.09 8.76
N ILE A 8 -11.00 -23.26 9.21
CA ILE A 8 -11.04 -21.83 8.87
C ILE A 8 -9.82 -21.11 9.44
N PHE A 9 -9.46 -21.39 10.70
CA PHE A 9 -8.29 -20.79 11.34
C PHE A 9 -7.00 -21.13 10.59
N ILE A 10 -6.78 -22.40 10.25
CA ILE A 10 -5.59 -22.85 9.51
C ILE A 10 -5.54 -22.16 8.14
N LYS A 11 -6.66 -22.12 7.40
CA LYS A 11 -6.74 -21.44 6.09
C LYS A 11 -6.39 -19.96 6.19
N ASN A 12 -6.94 -19.25 7.16
CA ASN A 12 -6.70 -17.83 7.33
C ASN A 12 -5.25 -17.55 7.77
N PHE A 13 -4.71 -18.38 8.68
CA PHE A 13 -3.32 -18.31 9.08
C PHE A 13 -2.37 -18.54 7.89
N THR A 14 -2.62 -19.56 7.08
CA THR A 14 -1.82 -19.86 5.88
C THR A 14 -1.87 -18.68 4.89
N ASN A 15 -3.05 -18.11 4.61
CA ASN A 15 -3.17 -16.96 3.71
C ASN A 15 -2.39 -15.74 4.20
N LEU A 16 -2.47 -15.43 5.50
CA LEU A 16 -1.73 -14.32 6.08
C LEU A 16 -0.21 -14.56 6.07
N SER A 17 0.22 -15.79 6.39
CA SER A 17 1.63 -16.17 6.36
C SER A 17 2.21 -16.12 4.96
N LEU A 18 1.48 -16.60 3.95
CA LEU A 18 1.88 -16.51 2.53
C LEU A 18 1.96 -15.05 2.08
N ASN A 19 0.97 -14.24 2.46
CA ASN A 19 0.97 -12.81 2.15
C ASN A 19 2.20 -12.10 2.74
N GLN A 20 2.54 -12.38 4.01
CA GLN A 20 3.72 -11.81 4.65
C GLN A 20 5.02 -12.36 4.04
N GLY A 21 5.08 -13.64 3.73
CA GLY A 21 6.22 -14.27 3.05
C GLY A 21 6.50 -13.63 1.70
N LEU A 22 5.48 -13.37 0.89
CA LEU A 22 5.62 -12.67 -0.39
C LEU A 22 6.18 -11.24 -0.21
N ASN A 23 5.71 -10.49 0.78
CA ASN A 23 6.25 -9.16 1.06
C ASN A 23 7.75 -9.22 1.39
N ILE A 24 8.16 -10.17 2.23
CA ILE A 24 9.56 -10.36 2.60
C ILE A 24 10.40 -10.75 1.38
N ILE A 25 9.95 -11.70 0.56
CA ILE A 25 10.67 -12.14 -0.64
C ILE A 25 10.86 -10.99 -1.62
N VAL A 26 9.81 -10.23 -1.91
CA VAL A 26 9.90 -9.07 -2.80
C VAL A 26 10.89 -8.03 -2.27
N THR A 27 10.83 -7.74 -0.97
CA THR A 27 11.78 -6.81 -0.34
C THR A 27 13.22 -7.30 -0.44
N LEU A 28 13.48 -8.59 -0.18
CA LEU A 28 14.81 -9.19 -0.27
C LEU A 28 15.38 -9.18 -1.70
N LEU A 29 14.53 -9.26 -2.72
CA LEU A 29 14.94 -9.19 -4.13
C LEU A 29 15.15 -7.72 -4.58
N VAL A 30 14.23 -6.85 -4.25
CA VAL A 30 14.22 -5.46 -4.72
C VAL A 30 15.28 -4.61 -4.00
N THR A 31 15.45 -4.79 -2.69
CA THR A 31 16.39 -3.97 -1.89
C THR A 31 17.82 -4.01 -2.41
N PRO A 32 18.50 -5.16 -2.58
CA PRO A 32 19.86 -5.20 -3.09
C PRO A 32 19.96 -4.72 -4.54
N PHE A 33 18.94 -4.99 -5.36
CA PHE A 33 18.88 -4.50 -6.74
C PHE A 33 18.84 -2.97 -6.78
N LEU A 34 17.94 -2.34 -6.02
CA LEU A 34 17.85 -0.88 -5.95
C LEU A 34 19.16 -0.26 -5.41
N PHE A 35 19.73 -0.86 -4.37
CA PHE A 35 20.99 -0.37 -3.80
C PHE A 35 22.14 -0.37 -4.83
N GLN A 36 22.25 -1.46 -5.61
CA GLN A 36 23.27 -1.58 -6.64
C GLN A 36 23.08 -0.62 -7.83
N ARG A 37 21.82 -0.36 -8.22
CA ARG A 37 21.52 0.50 -9.38
C ARG A 37 21.51 1.97 -9.05
N LEU A 38 20.97 2.33 -7.90
CA LEU A 38 20.78 3.72 -7.50
C LEU A 38 21.97 4.30 -6.72
N GLY A 39 22.84 3.46 -6.16
CA GLY A 39 23.88 3.88 -5.24
C GLY A 39 23.34 4.29 -3.87
N GLU A 40 24.23 4.51 -2.92
CA GLU A 40 23.91 4.75 -1.50
C GLU A 40 23.05 6.00 -1.31
N SER A 41 23.42 7.11 -1.94
CA SER A 41 22.75 8.41 -1.76
C SER A 41 21.29 8.39 -2.25
N GLN A 42 21.06 7.98 -3.50
CA GLN A 42 19.73 7.97 -4.10
C GLN A 42 18.83 6.92 -3.44
N TYR A 43 19.37 5.75 -3.12
CA TYR A 43 18.66 4.73 -2.36
C TYR A 43 18.27 5.23 -0.96
N GLY A 44 19.14 6.03 -0.32
CA GLY A 44 18.81 6.70 0.95
C GLY A 44 17.61 7.63 0.82
N PHE A 45 17.53 8.46 -0.23
CA PHE A 45 16.39 9.34 -0.48
C PHE A 45 15.12 8.57 -0.85
N VAL A 46 15.22 7.46 -1.56
CA VAL A 46 14.06 6.57 -1.82
C VAL A 46 13.47 6.05 -0.51
N ASN A 47 14.30 5.53 0.39
CA ASN A 47 13.85 5.02 1.68
C ASN A 47 13.30 6.12 2.60
N LEU A 48 13.93 7.31 2.61
CA LEU A 48 13.44 8.45 3.37
C LEU A 48 12.05 8.87 2.89
N SER A 49 11.87 9.01 1.57
CA SER A 49 10.60 9.35 0.95
C SER A 49 9.54 8.28 1.24
N PHE A 50 9.90 7.00 1.13
CA PHE A 50 9.01 5.89 1.47
C PHE A 50 8.58 5.93 2.93
N SER A 51 9.50 6.18 3.87
CA SER A 51 9.22 6.26 5.29
C SER A 51 8.25 7.40 5.63
N ILE A 52 8.44 8.57 5.03
CA ILE A 52 7.51 9.70 5.18
C ILE A 52 6.11 9.30 4.72
N VAL A 53 6.00 8.70 3.54
CA VAL A 53 4.71 8.32 2.96
C VAL A 53 4.04 7.22 3.78
N ILE A 54 4.77 6.23 4.30
CA ILE A 54 4.21 5.19 5.18
C ILE A 54 3.67 5.80 6.48
N LEU A 55 4.35 6.76 7.09
CA LEU A 55 3.84 7.48 8.26
C LEU A 55 2.52 8.20 7.94
N LEU A 56 2.46 8.89 6.80
CA LEU A 56 1.23 9.55 6.33
C LEU A 56 0.11 8.53 6.03
N SER A 57 0.44 7.35 5.53
CA SER A 57 -0.53 6.27 5.25
C SER A 57 -1.25 5.78 6.51
N ILE A 58 -0.62 5.86 7.68
CA ILE A 58 -1.27 5.55 8.96
C ILE A 58 -2.43 6.52 9.20
N ILE A 59 -2.24 7.80 8.88
CA ILE A 59 -3.30 8.83 8.99
C ILE A 59 -4.40 8.55 7.97
N VAL A 60 -4.05 8.21 6.72
CA VAL A 60 -5.02 7.84 5.67
C VAL A 60 -5.89 6.66 6.10
N SER A 61 -5.29 5.65 6.73
CA SER A 61 -6.03 4.47 7.18
C SER A 61 -7.08 4.75 8.26
N TYR A 62 -6.89 5.84 9.02
CA TYR A 62 -7.81 6.37 10.06
C TYR A 62 -8.37 5.30 11.01
N GLY A 63 -7.57 4.27 11.31
CA GLY A 63 -7.96 3.18 12.21
C GLY A 63 -8.99 2.19 11.64
N TYR A 64 -9.49 2.39 10.42
CA TYR A 64 -10.47 1.47 9.82
C TYR A 64 -9.92 0.06 9.58
N ASN A 65 -8.60 -0.11 9.47
CA ASN A 65 -7.99 -1.44 9.36
C ASN A 65 -8.13 -2.26 10.64
N LEU A 66 -8.37 -1.62 11.80
CA LEU A 66 -8.60 -2.28 13.09
C LEU A 66 -10.09 -2.49 13.38
N ASN A 67 -10.89 -1.43 13.27
CA ASN A 67 -12.30 -1.44 13.67
C ASN A 67 -13.26 -1.82 12.53
N GLY A 68 -12.85 -1.63 11.27
CA GLY A 68 -13.66 -1.89 10.09
C GLY A 68 -14.11 -3.34 9.93
N PRO A 69 -13.23 -4.34 10.13
CA PRO A 69 -13.62 -5.75 10.00
C PRO A 69 -14.78 -6.15 10.90
N GLN A 70 -14.79 -5.66 12.15
CA GLN A 70 -15.88 -5.92 13.10
C GLN A 70 -17.20 -5.34 12.61
N LYS A 71 -17.20 -4.10 12.10
CA LYS A 71 -18.41 -3.47 11.55
C LYS A 71 -18.95 -4.23 10.34
N ILE A 72 -18.08 -4.65 9.42
CA ILE A 72 -18.45 -5.43 8.24
C ILE A 72 -19.06 -6.79 8.66
N ALA A 73 -18.51 -7.43 9.70
CA ALA A 73 -19.01 -8.72 10.18
C ALA A 73 -20.44 -8.63 10.80
N ILE A 74 -20.80 -7.48 11.41
CA ILE A 74 -22.10 -7.25 12.02
C ILE A 74 -23.20 -7.01 10.98
N TYR A 75 -22.89 -6.35 9.85
CA TYR A 75 -23.88 -6.09 8.81
C TYR A 75 -24.37 -7.39 8.17
N LYS A 76 -25.69 -7.56 8.12
CA LYS A 76 -26.33 -8.74 7.52
C LYS A 76 -26.52 -8.61 6.01
N ASN A 77 -26.74 -7.38 5.53
CA ASN A 77 -27.01 -7.08 4.13
C ASN A 77 -25.73 -6.69 3.39
N ASP A 78 -25.49 -7.29 2.23
CA ASP A 78 -24.32 -6.96 1.39
C ASP A 78 -24.36 -5.50 0.88
N LEU A 79 -25.53 -4.93 0.71
CA LEU A 79 -25.70 -3.52 0.30
C LEU A 79 -25.21 -2.57 1.40
N GLU A 80 -25.44 -2.87 2.67
CA GLU A 80 -24.92 -2.09 3.80
C GLU A 80 -23.40 -2.19 3.89
N LYS A 81 -22.85 -3.38 3.69
CA LYS A 81 -21.41 -3.62 3.64
C LYS A 81 -20.74 -2.79 2.53
N PHE A 82 -21.35 -2.79 1.34
CA PHE A 82 -20.84 -2.02 0.20
C PHE A 82 -20.95 -0.52 0.44
N LYS A 83 -22.07 -0.04 0.99
CA LYS A 83 -22.25 1.37 1.36
C LYS A 83 -21.18 1.82 2.37
N PHE A 84 -20.91 1.01 3.39
CA PHE A 84 -19.86 1.31 4.36
C PHE A 84 -18.48 1.31 3.72
N LEU A 85 -18.16 0.36 2.83
CA LEU A 85 -16.92 0.35 2.06
C LEU A 85 -16.73 1.65 1.27
N SER A 86 -17.75 2.06 0.52
CA SER A 86 -17.71 3.29 -0.29
C SER A 86 -17.48 4.53 0.57
N GLN A 87 -18.17 4.65 1.70
CA GLN A 87 -18.00 5.76 2.64
C GLN A 87 -16.56 5.84 3.19
N VAL A 88 -15.99 4.69 3.58
CA VAL A 88 -14.63 4.64 4.11
C VAL A 88 -13.59 4.98 3.03
N ILE A 89 -13.74 4.45 1.82
CA ILE A 89 -12.84 4.77 0.69
C ILE A 89 -12.90 6.27 0.37
N THR A 90 -14.11 6.85 0.30
CA THR A 90 -14.27 8.28 0.03
C THR A 90 -13.60 9.14 1.10
N LEU A 91 -13.77 8.79 2.38
CA LEU A 91 -13.11 9.48 3.47
C LEU A 91 -11.58 9.38 3.40
N ARG A 92 -11.05 8.17 3.13
CA ARG A 92 -9.61 7.94 2.98
C ARG A 92 -9.01 8.71 1.80
N LEU A 93 -9.69 8.74 0.66
CA LEU A 93 -9.28 9.54 -0.51
C LEU A 93 -9.26 11.03 -0.18
N PHE A 94 -10.26 11.52 0.56
CA PHE A 94 -10.29 12.91 1.02
C PHE A 94 -9.09 13.23 1.93
N ILE A 95 -8.79 12.37 2.92
CA ILE A 95 -7.62 12.52 3.79
C ILE A 95 -6.32 12.47 2.97
N ALA A 96 -6.19 11.53 2.04
CA ALA A 96 -5.02 11.41 1.18
C ALA A 96 -4.81 12.68 0.34
N THR A 97 -5.87 13.27 -0.20
CA THR A 97 -5.82 14.52 -0.96
C THR A 97 -5.38 15.71 -0.10
N ILE A 98 -5.87 15.79 1.15
CA ILE A 98 -5.44 16.84 2.09
C ILE A 98 -3.95 16.69 2.40
N LEU A 99 -3.48 15.48 2.72
CA LEU A 99 -2.08 15.23 3.04
C LEU A 99 -1.17 15.48 1.83
N PHE A 100 -1.58 15.05 0.63
CA PHE A 100 -0.90 15.36 -0.61
C PHE A 100 -0.74 16.86 -0.79
N SER A 101 -1.84 17.61 -0.69
CA SER A 101 -1.85 19.08 -0.83
C SER A 101 -0.97 19.75 0.23
N PHE A 102 -1.00 19.26 1.46
CA PHE A 102 -0.17 19.78 2.55
C PHE A 102 1.32 19.61 2.26
N ILE A 103 1.77 18.44 1.79
CA ILE A 103 3.17 18.20 1.43
C ILE A 103 3.60 19.08 0.25
N VAL A 104 2.76 19.17 -0.80
CA VAL A 104 3.03 20.03 -1.96
C VAL A 104 3.14 21.50 -1.53
N LEU A 105 2.22 21.98 -0.70
CA LEU A 105 2.23 23.35 -0.20
C LEU A 105 3.47 23.63 0.68
N SER A 106 3.85 22.68 1.51
CA SER A 106 5.07 22.78 2.35
C SER A 106 6.33 22.91 1.50
N PHE A 107 6.40 22.23 0.36
CA PHE A 107 7.49 22.37 -0.60
C PHE A 107 7.51 23.79 -1.20
N TYR A 108 6.38 24.28 -1.72
CA TYR A 108 6.33 25.57 -2.40
C TYR A 108 6.52 26.78 -1.47
N LEU A 109 5.93 26.75 -0.26
CA LEU A 109 6.00 27.89 0.66
C LEU A 109 7.26 27.90 1.53
N LEU A 110 7.71 26.73 1.99
CA LEU A 110 8.78 26.61 2.98
C LEU A 110 10.07 26.05 2.41
N GLY A 111 10.06 25.55 1.15
CA GLY A 111 11.21 24.90 0.55
C GLY A 111 11.62 23.59 1.25
N ILE A 112 10.71 23.01 2.07
CA ILE A 112 10.96 21.74 2.75
C ILE A 112 11.03 20.64 1.70
N PHE A 113 11.89 19.63 1.92
CA PHE A 113 12.09 18.48 1.02
C PHE A 113 12.84 18.79 -0.30
N LYS A 114 13.38 19.98 -0.49
CA LYS A 114 13.98 20.45 -1.75
C LYS A 114 15.01 19.46 -2.32
N ASN A 115 15.83 18.85 -1.46
CA ASN A 115 16.95 17.99 -1.87
C ASN A 115 16.51 16.64 -2.48
N TYR A 116 15.30 16.17 -2.17
CA TYR A 116 14.78 14.89 -2.64
C TYR A 116 13.33 14.96 -3.12
N TRP A 117 12.87 16.17 -3.49
CA TRP A 117 11.52 16.42 -3.98
C TRP A 117 11.16 15.57 -5.19
N ILE A 118 12.11 15.39 -6.12
CA ILE A 118 11.94 14.59 -7.34
C ILE A 118 11.55 13.14 -7.00
N ILE A 119 12.02 12.61 -5.87
CA ILE A 119 11.72 11.24 -5.41
C ILE A 119 10.48 11.25 -4.52
N LEU A 120 10.32 12.24 -3.65
CA LEU A 120 9.19 12.32 -2.72
C LEU A 120 7.86 12.53 -3.44
N PHE A 121 7.79 13.43 -4.43
CA PHE A 121 6.55 13.77 -5.12
C PHE A 121 5.87 12.56 -5.77
N PRO A 122 6.54 11.74 -6.59
CA PRO A 122 5.95 10.52 -7.12
C PRO A 122 5.64 9.48 -6.04
N SER A 123 6.39 9.45 -4.93
CA SER A 123 6.12 8.56 -3.81
C SER A 123 4.75 8.82 -3.16
N LEU A 124 4.23 10.05 -3.23
CA LEU A 124 2.91 10.41 -2.68
C LEU A 124 1.75 9.64 -3.34
N LEU A 125 1.97 9.02 -4.51
CA LEU A 125 0.98 8.13 -5.15
C LEU A 125 0.60 6.95 -4.24
N ILE A 126 1.50 6.53 -3.36
CA ILE A 126 1.26 5.46 -2.39
C ILE A 126 0.10 5.80 -1.43
N LEU A 127 -0.11 7.10 -1.10
CA LEU A 127 -1.23 7.52 -0.24
C LEU A 127 -2.59 7.15 -0.86
N PHE A 128 -2.71 7.32 -2.17
CA PHE A 128 -3.94 6.98 -2.90
C PHE A 128 -4.12 5.48 -3.05
N SER A 129 -3.05 4.72 -3.25
CA SER A 129 -3.13 3.25 -3.27
C SER A 129 -3.53 2.70 -1.91
N GLU A 130 -3.03 3.27 -0.80
CA GLU A 130 -3.44 2.90 0.56
C GLU A 130 -4.90 3.26 0.84
N ALA A 131 -5.37 4.43 0.35
CA ALA A 131 -6.77 4.83 0.49
C ALA A 131 -7.74 3.84 -0.16
N LEU A 132 -7.35 3.25 -1.30
CA LEU A 132 -8.15 2.28 -2.04
C LEU A 132 -8.04 0.85 -1.50
N PHE A 133 -7.03 0.55 -0.68
CA PHE A 133 -6.77 -0.82 -0.21
C PHE A 133 -7.92 -1.36 0.66
N PRO A 134 -8.66 -2.39 0.20
CA PRO A 134 -9.89 -2.86 0.84
C PRO A 134 -9.64 -3.87 1.97
N LEU A 135 -8.54 -3.75 2.71
CA LEU A 135 -8.11 -4.67 3.76
C LEU A 135 -9.23 -5.01 4.75
N PHE A 136 -9.80 -3.97 5.37
CA PHE A 136 -10.83 -4.12 6.40
C PHE A 136 -12.10 -4.81 5.89
N TYR A 137 -12.45 -4.56 4.62
CA TYR A 137 -13.64 -5.13 3.99
C TYR A 137 -13.47 -6.63 3.72
N LEU A 138 -12.33 -7.00 3.16
CA LEU A 138 -12.02 -8.40 2.87
C LEU A 138 -11.82 -9.23 4.15
N GLN A 139 -11.20 -8.64 5.17
CA GLN A 139 -11.09 -9.27 6.49
C GLN A 139 -12.46 -9.47 7.13
N GLY A 140 -13.33 -8.46 7.11
CA GLY A 140 -14.68 -8.56 7.68
C GLY A 140 -15.60 -9.52 6.94
N LYS A 141 -15.35 -9.80 5.65
CA LYS A 141 -16.06 -10.83 4.85
C LYS A 141 -15.39 -12.22 4.90
N ASP A 142 -14.33 -12.39 5.68
CA ASP A 142 -13.53 -13.64 5.75
C ASP A 142 -12.99 -14.08 4.36
N LYS A 143 -12.65 -13.09 3.51
CA LYS A 143 -12.12 -13.30 2.15
C LYS A 143 -10.62 -13.01 2.05
N LEU A 144 -9.84 -13.52 3.01
CA LEU A 144 -8.38 -13.30 3.09
C LEU A 144 -7.62 -13.88 1.88
N ASN A 145 -8.17 -14.89 1.22
CA ASN A 145 -7.61 -15.42 -0.03
C ASN A 145 -7.61 -14.37 -1.16
N ILE A 146 -8.66 -13.58 -1.29
CA ILE A 146 -8.72 -12.50 -2.30
C ILE A 146 -7.70 -11.41 -1.94
N LEU A 147 -7.61 -11.04 -0.67
CA LEU A 147 -6.61 -10.10 -0.19
C LEU A 147 -5.18 -10.52 -0.55
N MET A 148 -4.86 -11.80 -0.32
CA MET A 148 -3.56 -12.38 -0.67
C MET A 148 -3.29 -12.29 -2.17
N ILE A 149 -4.28 -12.61 -3.03
CA ILE A 149 -4.13 -12.54 -4.49
C ILE A 149 -3.89 -11.09 -4.94
N LEU A 150 -4.67 -10.13 -4.46
CA LEU A 150 -4.51 -8.72 -4.80
C LEU A 150 -3.11 -8.20 -4.42
N ASN A 151 -2.66 -8.52 -3.21
CA ASN A 151 -1.34 -8.12 -2.76
C ASN A 151 -0.22 -8.81 -3.57
N ALA A 152 -0.37 -10.11 -3.84
CA ALA A 152 0.58 -10.85 -4.65
C ALA A 152 0.70 -10.28 -6.07
N CYS A 153 -0.43 -10.01 -6.74
CA CYS A 153 -0.44 -9.39 -8.06
C CYS A 153 0.23 -8.01 -8.04
N SER A 154 -0.09 -7.17 -7.06
CA SER A 154 0.54 -5.86 -6.90
C SER A 154 2.06 -5.98 -6.74
N LYS A 155 2.54 -6.87 -5.86
CA LYS A 155 3.96 -7.05 -5.57
C LYS A 155 4.74 -7.67 -6.73
N ILE A 156 4.15 -8.63 -7.45
CA ILE A 156 4.76 -9.22 -8.64
C ILE A 156 4.86 -8.17 -9.75
N THR A 157 3.79 -7.41 -9.98
CA THR A 157 3.81 -6.30 -10.96
C THR A 157 4.87 -5.27 -10.60
N TYR A 158 4.95 -4.86 -9.33
CA TYR A 158 6.00 -3.96 -8.84
C TYR A 158 7.40 -4.51 -9.13
N LEU A 159 7.67 -5.76 -8.76
CA LEU A 159 8.95 -6.42 -8.96
C LEU A 159 9.35 -6.40 -10.45
N ILE A 160 8.44 -6.81 -11.34
CA ILE A 160 8.70 -6.82 -12.80
C ILE A 160 9.01 -5.41 -13.30
N LEU A 161 8.21 -4.41 -12.91
CA LEU A 161 8.38 -3.04 -13.36
C LEU A 161 9.71 -2.45 -12.86
N VAL A 162 10.10 -2.71 -11.62
CA VAL A 162 11.37 -2.24 -11.05
C VAL A 162 12.55 -2.80 -11.84
N PHE A 163 12.58 -4.12 -12.10
CA PHE A 163 13.69 -4.75 -12.82
C PHE A 163 13.81 -4.29 -14.28
N ILE A 164 12.71 -3.91 -14.93
CA ILE A 164 12.70 -3.43 -16.32
C ILE A 164 13.04 -1.93 -16.41
N SER A 165 12.50 -1.12 -15.48
CA SER A 165 12.54 0.35 -15.62
C SER A 165 13.74 1.00 -14.95
N ILE A 166 14.27 0.43 -13.85
CA ILE A 166 15.35 1.06 -13.09
C ILE A 166 16.69 0.54 -13.60
N LYS A 167 17.48 1.44 -14.20
CA LYS A 167 18.78 1.13 -14.80
C LYS A 167 19.93 1.82 -14.09
N ASP A 168 19.75 3.05 -13.69
CA ASP A 168 20.79 3.89 -13.08
C ASP A 168 20.21 4.80 -11.97
N GLU A 169 21.06 5.61 -11.36
CA GLU A 169 20.70 6.50 -10.25
C GLU A 169 19.67 7.58 -10.60
N ASN A 170 19.53 7.97 -11.88
CA ASN A 170 18.55 8.95 -12.32
C ASN A 170 17.13 8.41 -12.26
N ASP A 171 16.98 7.08 -12.23
CA ASP A 171 15.68 6.41 -12.16
C ASP A 171 15.15 6.27 -10.72
N ALA A 172 15.82 6.86 -9.73
CA ALA A 172 15.46 6.73 -8.31
C ALA A 172 13.98 7.09 -8.02
N TYR A 173 13.42 8.08 -8.72
CA TYR A 173 12.03 8.51 -8.57
C TYR A 173 11.02 7.42 -8.94
N LEU A 174 11.42 6.48 -9.82
CA LEU A 174 10.56 5.37 -10.24
C LEU A 174 10.34 4.34 -9.13
N ALA A 175 11.28 4.16 -8.20
CA ALA A 175 11.20 3.10 -7.20
C ALA A 175 9.88 3.13 -6.41
N ASN A 176 9.55 4.26 -5.82
CA ASN A 176 8.32 4.43 -5.04
C ASN A 176 7.10 4.71 -5.92
N LEU A 177 7.28 5.36 -7.08
CA LEU A 177 6.22 5.56 -8.07
C LEU A 177 5.65 4.21 -8.49
N LEU A 178 6.51 3.28 -8.91
CA LEU A 178 6.09 1.96 -9.39
C LEU A 178 5.45 1.13 -8.29
N PHE A 179 5.87 1.29 -7.03
CA PHE A 179 5.22 0.65 -5.89
C PHE A 179 3.78 1.15 -5.71
N GLY A 180 3.58 2.47 -5.70
CA GLY A 180 2.25 3.07 -5.60
C GLY A 180 1.38 2.74 -6.81
N PHE A 181 1.94 2.83 -8.02
CA PHE A 181 1.24 2.58 -9.28
C PHE A 181 0.77 1.13 -9.42
N SER A 182 1.62 0.15 -9.16
CA SER A 182 1.25 -1.26 -9.22
C SER A 182 0.14 -1.61 -8.24
N SER A 183 0.21 -1.06 -7.02
CA SER A 183 -0.83 -1.25 -6.00
C SER A 183 -2.14 -0.57 -6.39
N LEU A 184 -2.07 0.66 -6.88
CA LEU A 184 -3.23 1.46 -7.27
C LEU A 184 -4.01 0.79 -8.41
N ILE A 185 -3.32 0.35 -9.47
CA ILE A 185 -3.98 -0.35 -10.59
C ILE A 185 -4.73 -1.59 -10.09
N ILE A 186 -4.05 -2.45 -9.33
CA ILE A 186 -4.67 -3.69 -8.88
C ILE A 186 -5.88 -3.43 -7.96
N TYR A 187 -5.83 -2.40 -7.10
CA TYR A 187 -6.93 -2.09 -6.19
C TYR A 187 -8.10 -1.36 -6.87
N LEU A 188 -7.87 -0.65 -7.98
CA LEU A 188 -8.93 -0.04 -8.78
C LEU A 188 -9.80 -1.07 -9.52
N PHE A 189 -9.23 -2.22 -9.87
CA PHE A 189 -9.97 -3.30 -10.55
C PHE A 189 -10.73 -4.22 -9.59
N PHE A 190 -10.62 -4.01 -8.30
CA PHE A 190 -11.37 -4.76 -7.27
C PHE A 190 -12.70 -4.08 -6.94
#